data_8296ed23a5de228930d5efc696e01337
#
_entry.id   8296ed23a5de228930d5efc696e01337
#
_cell.length_a   1.000
_cell.length_b   1.000
_cell.length_c   1.000
_cell.angle_alpha   90.00
_cell.angle_beta   90.00
_cell.angle_gamma   90.00
#
_symmetry.space_group_name_H-M   'P 1'
#
loop_
_entity.id
_entity.type
_entity.pdbx_description
1 polymer ?
#
loop_
_entity_poly.entity_id
_entity_poly.type
_entity_poly.pdbx_seq_one_letter_code
_entity_poly.pdbx_strand_id
1 'polypeptide(L)'
;MEIKKPTTPTISQHVKKPSTPKKTPSSTTTFNATGGGGLDQKWVAPDEGAFTNIFASNACRLLKAFGSVMVLIVLGIIGLTYYATVALVYGPLSEEGTEDEKKVAKTVLVTYHLMIFMILWSYFAIVLAEPGSVPERWEPPEEDEEIAANIPKSESKRRVCKKCIAWKPERTHHCSVCQRCVLRMDHHCVWVANCVGARNYKFFLQFLAYTFIGTTFDAICLLSDFVQFFKDVEDSEQPGSDPSPQERDELRQHGGAMTLVFVAFVMNVAFAASLLGFIVMHGNLVLANM
;
A
#
# COMPACT_ATOMS: atom_id res chain seq x y z
N MET A 1 -58.61 33.62 -3.92
CA MET A 1 -57.38 33.62 -4.70
C MET A 1 -56.62 32.34 -4.32
N GLU A 2 -56.98 31.25 -5.02
CA GLU A 2 -56.52 29.88 -4.72
C GLU A 2 -55.20 29.63 -5.47
N ILE A 3 -54.13 29.25 -4.73
CA ILE A 3 -52.83 28.92 -5.32
C ILE A 3 -52.83 27.40 -5.58
N LYS A 4 -52.87 27.02 -6.85
CA LYS A 4 -52.66 25.64 -7.34
C LYS A 4 -51.23 25.18 -7.10
N LYS A 5 -51.08 24.02 -6.41
CA LYS A 5 -49.85 23.25 -6.32
C LYS A 5 -49.50 22.59 -7.69
N PRO A 6 -48.24 22.56 -8.08
CA PRO A 6 -47.83 21.83 -9.29
C PRO A 6 -47.74 20.32 -9.04
N THR A 7 -48.34 19.55 -9.92
CA THR A 7 -48.28 18.08 -9.99
C THR A 7 -46.97 17.61 -10.57
N THR A 8 -46.28 16.70 -9.85
CA THR A 8 -45.07 16.02 -10.28
C THR A 8 -45.38 14.88 -11.25
N PRO A 9 -44.70 14.77 -12.41
CA PRO A 9 -44.93 13.65 -13.32
C PRO A 9 -44.24 12.39 -12.83
N THR A 10 -45.02 11.31 -12.68
CA THR A 10 -44.54 9.94 -12.38
C THR A 10 -43.91 9.35 -13.64
N ILE A 11 -42.58 9.21 -13.66
CA ILE A 11 -41.87 8.49 -14.71
C ILE A 11 -41.81 7.01 -14.33
N SER A 12 -42.68 6.23 -14.95
CA SER A 12 -42.59 4.75 -14.96
C SER A 12 -41.48 4.35 -15.93
N GLN A 13 -40.29 4.01 -15.38
CA GLN A 13 -39.22 3.41 -16.20
C GLN A 13 -39.39 1.88 -16.20
N HIS A 14 -39.93 1.38 -17.31
CA HIS A 14 -39.82 -0.03 -17.69
C HIS A 14 -38.34 -0.34 -17.98
N VAL A 15 -37.66 -1.00 -17.05
CA VAL A 15 -36.33 -1.58 -17.27
C VAL A 15 -36.51 -2.83 -18.15
N LYS A 16 -36.18 -2.72 -19.43
CA LYS A 16 -36.08 -3.88 -20.34
C LYS A 16 -34.95 -4.78 -19.89
N LYS A 17 -35.30 -6.05 -19.59
CA LYS A 17 -34.38 -7.16 -19.33
C LYS A 17 -33.47 -7.36 -20.56
N PRO A 18 -32.13 -7.46 -20.42
CA PRO A 18 -31.27 -7.76 -21.56
C PRO A 18 -31.53 -9.19 -22.06
N SER A 19 -31.62 -9.36 -23.37
CA SER A 19 -31.82 -10.63 -24.05
C SER A 19 -30.63 -11.57 -23.84
N THR A 20 -30.91 -12.82 -23.46
CA THR A 20 -29.95 -13.90 -23.27
C THR A 20 -29.29 -14.33 -24.58
N PRO A 21 -27.96 -14.47 -24.65
CA PRO A 21 -27.31 -15.15 -25.79
C PRO A 21 -27.48 -16.65 -25.69
N LYS A 22 -27.67 -17.30 -26.86
CA LYS A 22 -27.90 -18.74 -27.06
C LYS A 22 -26.75 -19.57 -26.50
N LYS A 23 -27.11 -20.63 -25.75
CA LYS A 23 -26.22 -21.67 -25.23
C LYS A 23 -25.66 -22.52 -26.37
N THR A 24 -24.34 -22.70 -26.41
CA THR A 24 -23.68 -23.85 -27.01
C THR A 24 -23.49 -24.94 -25.94
N PRO A 25 -23.69 -26.24 -26.26
CA PRO A 25 -23.65 -27.29 -25.26
C PRO A 25 -22.20 -27.72 -24.96
N SER A 26 -21.79 -27.74 -23.70
CA SER A 26 -20.60 -28.44 -23.24
C SER A 26 -20.95 -29.43 -22.14
N SER A 27 -20.46 -30.61 -22.37
CA SER A 27 -20.48 -31.88 -21.67
C SER A 27 -20.74 -31.86 -20.16
N THR A 28 -21.81 -32.58 -19.80
CA THR A 28 -22.25 -32.91 -18.45
C THR A 28 -21.36 -33.99 -17.85
N THR A 29 -20.76 -33.74 -16.71
CA THR A 29 -20.29 -34.80 -15.80
C THR A 29 -21.06 -34.64 -14.49
N THR A 30 -21.99 -35.58 -14.27
CA THR A 30 -22.80 -35.69 -13.05
C THR A 30 -21.96 -36.29 -11.94
N PHE A 31 -21.89 -35.57 -10.78
CA PHE A 31 -21.49 -36.17 -9.51
C PHE A 31 -22.62 -36.01 -8.51
N ASN A 32 -23.14 -37.16 -8.03
CA ASN A 32 -24.08 -37.21 -6.91
C ASN A 32 -23.38 -36.86 -5.59
N ALA A 33 -23.94 -35.96 -4.84
CA ALA A 33 -23.55 -35.72 -3.45
C ALA A 33 -24.75 -35.90 -2.54
N THR A 34 -24.67 -36.90 -1.69
CA THR A 34 -25.56 -37.11 -0.54
C THR A 34 -24.98 -36.40 0.69
N GLY A 35 -25.77 -35.55 1.32
CA GLY A 35 -25.87 -35.33 2.78
C GLY A 35 -24.81 -34.51 3.50
N GLY A 36 -25.22 -33.46 4.17
CA GLY A 36 -24.56 -32.88 5.33
C GLY A 36 -24.34 -31.36 5.25
N GLY A 37 -25.13 -30.59 6.04
CA GLY A 37 -25.04 -29.12 6.07
C GLY A 37 -23.73 -28.60 6.64
N GLY A 38 -23.17 -27.66 5.95
CA GLY A 38 -22.03 -26.84 6.34
C GLY A 38 -21.82 -25.79 5.26
N LEU A 39 -21.78 -24.50 5.65
CA LEU A 39 -21.53 -23.36 4.76
C LEU A 39 -20.09 -23.39 4.22
N ASP A 40 -19.79 -24.35 3.36
CA ASP A 40 -18.55 -24.35 2.58
C ASP A 40 -18.79 -23.63 1.26
N GLN A 41 -18.47 -22.34 1.23
CA GLN A 41 -18.24 -21.62 -0.01
C GLN A 41 -17.02 -22.26 -0.67
N LYS A 42 -17.28 -23.22 -1.55
CA LYS A 42 -16.26 -23.92 -2.33
C LYS A 42 -15.50 -22.91 -3.18
N TRP A 43 -14.30 -22.61 -2.81
CA TRP A 43 -13.34 -21.89 -3.64
C TRP A 43 -13.10 -22.70 -4.91
N VAL A 44 -13.58 -22.20 -6.04
CA VAL A 44 -13.19 -22.73 -7.35
C VAL A 44 -11.82 -22.11 -7.67
N ALA A 45 -10.81 -22.97 -7.77
CA ALA A 45 -9.49 -22.53 -8.22
C ALA A 45 -9.59 -21.89 -9.61
N PRO A 46 -8.84 -20.81 -9.89
CA PRO A 46 -8.79 -20.22 -11.24
C PRO A 46 -8.23 -21.24 -12.23
N ASP A 47 -8.89 -21.37 -13.38
CA ASP A 47 -8.44 -22.21 -14.50
C ASP A 47 -6.99 -21.90 -14.90
N GLU A 48 -6.25 -22.91 -15.37
CA GLU A 48 -4.82 -22.80 -15.75
C GLU A 48 -4.53 -21.74 -16.84
N GLY A 49 -5.54 -21.26 -17.55
CA GLY A 49 -5.47 -20.10 -18.45
C GLY A 49 -5.26 -18.76 -17.72
N ALA A 50 -5.45 -18.70 -16.38
CA ALA A 50 -5.21 -17.51 -15.59
C ALA A 50 -3.72 -17.17 -15.43
N PHE A 51 -2.81 -18.15 -15.56
CA PHE A 51 -1.38 -17.94 -15.34
C PHE A 51 -0.74 -17.08 -16.45
N THR A 52 -1.13 -17.27 -17.71
CA THR A 52 -0.62 -16.47 -18.84
C THR A 52 -1.13 -15.03 -18.80
N ASN A 53 -2.37 -14.81 -18.34
CA ASN A 53 -2.93 -13.48 -18.13
C ASN A 53 -2.33 -12.75 -16.92
N ILE A 54 -1.81 -13.47 -15.93
CA ILE A 54 -1.14 -12.90 -14.75
C ILE A 54 0.20 -12.23 -15.15
N PHE A 55 0.99 -12.87 -16.04
CA PHE A 55 2.26 -12.29 -16.50
C PHE A 55 2.04 -11.06 -17.39
N ALA A 56 1.11 -11.08 -18.33
CA ALA A 56 0.79 -9.93 -19.17
C ALA A 56 0.19 -8.77 -18.34
N SER A 57 -0.66 -9.07 -17.36
CA SER A 57 -1.21 -8.06 -16.45
C SER A 57 -0.14 -7.49 -15.50
N ASN A 58 0.83 -8.29 -15.08
CA ASN A 58 1.93 -7.86 -14.22
C ASN A 58 2.93 -6.97 -14.98
N ALA A 59 3.27 -7.28 -16.23
CA ALA A 59 4.10 -6.40 -17.06
C ALA A 59 3.46 -5.02 -17.27
N CYS A 60 2.15 -4.97 -17.53
CA CYS A 60 1.41 -3.71 -17.63
C CYS A 60 1.34 -2.95 -16.30
N ARG A 61 1.25 -3.67 -15.17
CA ARG A 61 1.30 -3.05 -13.83
C ARG A 61 2.69 -2.54 -13.48
N LEU A 62 3.74 -3.29 -13.82
CA LEU A 62 5.12 -2.83 -13.68
C LEU A 62 5.34 -1.53 -14.44
N LEU A 63 4.91 -1.44 -15.69
CA LEU A 63 5.01 -0.21 -16.49
C LEU A 63 4.23 0.95 -15.87
N LYS A 64 3.04 0.70 -15.33
CA LYS A 64 2.27 1.73 -14.59
C LYS A 64 2.93 2.13 -13.27
N ALA A 65 3.49 1.17 -12.54
CA ALA A 65 4.16 1.41 -11.28
C ALA A 65 5.42 2.26 -11.47
N PHE A 66 6.30 1.85 -12.39
CA PHE A 66 7.52 2.62 -12.69
C PHE A 66 7.22 3.97 -13.36
N GLY A 67 6.09 4.13 -14.05
CA GLY A 67 5.61 5.41 -14.55
C GLY A 67 4.94 6.29 -13.49
N SER A 68 4.73 5.80 -12.27
CA SER A 68 4.14 6.59 -11.19
C SER A 68 5.20 7.44 -10.49
N VAL A 69 5.04 8.75 -10.52
CA VAL A 69 5.90 9.70 -9.80
C VAL A 69 5.96 9.38 -8.30
N MET A 70 4.88 8.89 -7.70
CA MET A 70 4.85 8.54 -6.27
C MET A 70 5.78 7.36 -5.95
N VAL A 71 5.86 6.36 -6.82
CA VAL A 71 6.79 5.24 -6.65
C VAL A 71 8.23 5.72 -6.71
N LEU A 72 8.54 6.62 -7.65
CA LEU A 72 9.88 7.22 -7.76
C LEU A 72 10.23 8.06 -6.54
N ILE A 73 9.28 8.81 -5.99
CA ILE A 73 9.47 9.58 -4.74
C ILE A 73 9.79 8.64 -3.58
N VAL A 74 9.03 7.55 -3.39
CA VAL A 74 9.29 6.58 -2.32
C VAL A 74 10.67 5.96 -2.46
N LEU A 75 11.05 5.53 -3.68
CA LEU A 75 12.38 4.99 -3.93
C LEU A 75 13.50 6.03 -3.73
N GLY A 76 13.23 7.28 -4.08
CA GLY A 76 14.15 8.39 -3.83
C GLY A 76 14.36 8.66 -2.34
N ILE A 77 13.30 8.60 -1.52
CA ILE A 77 13.38 8.73 -0.06
C ILE A 77 14.20 7.57 0.53
N ILE A 78 13.91 6.33 0.15
CA ILE A 78 14.67 5.15 0.57
C ILE A 78 16.14 5.29 0.15
N GLY A 79 16.41 5.74 -1.07
CA GLY A 79 17.75 5.97 -1.57
C GLY A 79 18.52 7.06 -0.82
N LEU A 80 17.83 8.14 -0.44
CA LEU A 80 18.41 9.23 0.36
C LEU A 80 18.83 8.74 1.75
N THR A 81 17.92 8.07 2.47
CA THR A 81 18.21 7.55 3.81
C THR A 81 19.30 6.47 3.75
N TYR A 82 19.24 5.58 2.74
CA TYR A 82 20.28 4.59 2.50
C TYR A 82 21.65 5.23 2.25
N TYR A 83 21.72 6.25 1.42
CA TYR A 83 22.98 6.95 1.13
C TYR A 83 23.54 7.63 2.38
N ALA A 84 22.69 8.32 3.16
CA ALA A 84 23.10 8.96 4.40
C ALA A 84 23.68 7.95 5.41
N THR A 85 22.99 6.85 5.64
CA THR A 85 23.38 5.86 6.65
C THR A 85 24.55 5.00 6.19
N VAL A 86 24.53 4.51 4.94
CA VAL A 86 25.55 3.56 4.45
C VAL A 86 26.78 4.27 3.93
N ALA A 87 26.63 5.30 3.09
CA ALA A 87 27.77 5.92 2.43
C ALA A 87 28.43 7.02 3.26
N LEU A 88 27.65 7.76 4.06
CA LEU A 88 28.20 8.91 4.80
C LEU A 88 28.59 8.56 6.24
N VAL A 89 27.88 7.63 6.91
CA VAL A 89 28.11 7.34 8.33
C VAL A 89 28.81 5.99 8.54
N TYR A 90 28.09 4.89 8.30
CA TYR A 90 28.56 3.56 8.73
C TYR A 90 29.56 2.89 7.77
N GLY A 91 29.59 3.26 6.48
CA GLY A 91 30.57 2.77 5.54
C GLY A 91 31.99 3.21 5.92
N PRO A 92 32.29 4.51 6.01
CA PRO A 92 33.59 5.00 6.48
C PRO A 92 33.94 4.47 7.87
N LEU A 93 33.02 4.47 8.84
CA LEU A 93 33.24 3.98 10.19
C LEU A 93 33.64 2.48 10.21
N SER A 94 33.12 1.70 9.26
CA SER A 94 33.46 0.26 9.15
C SER A 94 34.87 -0.01 8.64
N GLU A 95 35.51 0.97 8.00
CA GLU A 95 36.86 0.86 7.42
C GLU A 95 37.91 1.59 8.26
N GLU A 96 37.60 2.80 8.72
CA GLU A 96 38.56 3.72 9.34
C GLU A 96 38.44 3.81 10.87
N GLY A 97 37.33 3.32 11.46
CA GLY A 97 37.10 3.36 12.91
C GLY A 97 38.05 2.46 13.71
N THR A 98 37.94 2.56 15.02
CA THR A 98 38.59 1.62 15.96
C THR A 98 37.99 0.22 15.79
N GLU A 99 38.64 -0.83 16.29
CA GLU A 99 38.19 -2.21 16.12
C GLU A 99 36.79 -2.47 16.73
N ASP A 100 36.41 -1.78 17.78
CA ASP A 100 35.09 -1.90 18.37
C ASP A 100 34.04 -1.10 17.54
N GLU A 101 34.38 0.09 17.04
CA GLU A 101 33.53 0.86 16.13
C GLU A 101 33.29 0.10 14.82
N LYS A 102 34.33 -0.51 14.23
CA LYS A 102 34.19 -1.36 13.06
C LYS A 102 33.23 -2.53 13.25
N LYS A 103 33.26 -3.19 14.41
CA LYS A 103 32.33 -4.27 14.72
C LYS A 103 30.89 -3.77 14.80
N VAL A 104 30.69 -2.65 15.49
CA VAL A 104 29.36 -2.00 15.60
C VAL A 104 28.87 -1.58 14.22
N ALA A 105 29.70 -0.87 13.44
CA ALA A 105 29.36 -0.42 12.10
C ALA A 105 28.96 -1.58 11.17
N LYS A 106 29.75 -2.66 11.14
CA LYS A 106 29.42 -3.86 10.36
C LYS A 106 28.11 -4.50 10.79
N THR A 107 27.83 -4.55 12.10
CA THR A 107 26.57 -5.10 12.63
C THR A 107 25.38 -4.23 12.18
N VAL A 108 25.51 -2.90 12.31
CA VAL A 108 24.49 -1.94 11.85
C VAL A 108 24.27 -2.08 10.35
N LEU A 109 25.33 -2.11 9.54
CA LEU A 109 25.23 -2.25 8.08
C LEU A 109 24.50 -3.55 7.70
N VAL A 110 24.85 -4.69 8.27
CA VAL A 110 24.17 -5.96 7.97
C VAL A 110 22.69 -5.87 8.34
N THR A 111 22.38 -5.39 9.54
CA THR A 111 20.99 -5.25 10.01
C THR A 111 20.20 -4.29 9.12
N TYR A 112 20.79 -3.15 8.76
CA TYR A 112 20.16 -2.16 7.91
C TYR A 112 19.87 -2.68 6.50
N HIS A 113 20.82 -3.39 5.88
CA HIS A 113 20.58 -4.01 4.56
C HIS A 113 19.45 -5.04 4.60
N LEU A 114 19.35 -5.84 5.68
CA LEU A 114 18.22 -6.76 5.87
C LEU A 114 16.88 -5.99 5.99
N MET A 115 16.86 -4.88 6.75
CA MET A 115 15.66 -4.03 6.87
C MET A 115 15.26 -3.43 5.53
N ILE A 116 16.19 -2.85 4.78
CA ILE A 116 15.94 -2.30 3.43
C ILE A 116 15.41 -3.38 2.48
N PHE A 117 15.99 -4.58 2.52
CA PHE A 117 15.48 -5.71 1.72
C PHE A 117 14.03 -6.03 2.06
N MET A 118 13.68 -6.12 3.35
CA MET A 118 12.30 -6.42 3.79
C MET A 118 11.32 -5.30 3.43
N ILE A 119 11.73 -4.02 3.52
CA ILE A 119 10.95 -2.87 3.11
C ILE A 119 10.69 -2.92 1.60
N LEU A 120 11.73 -3.05 0.78
CA LEU A 120 11.60 -3.11 -0.68
C LEU A 120 10.78 -4.32 -1.13
N TRP A 121 10.99 -5.49 -0.53
CA TRP A 121 10.20 -6.68 -0.80
C TRP A 121 8.71 -6.45 -0.55
N SER A 122 8.34 -5.98 0.64
CA SER A 122 6.94 -5.72 1.00
C SER A 122 6.33 -4.58 0.17
N TYR A 123 7.12 -3.55 -0.15
CA TYR A 123 6.73 -2.45 -1.00
C TYR A 123 6.36 -2.92 -2.42
N PHE A 124 7.26 -3.67 -3.07
CA PHE A 124 6.96 -4.20 -4.41
C PHE A 124 5.89 -5.27 -4.37
N ALA A 125 5.77 -6.03 -3.29
CA ALA A 125 4.67 -6.97 -3.12
C ALA A 125 3.32 -6.25 -3.15
N ILE A 126 3.14 -5.11 -2.46
CA ILE A 126 1.88 -4.35 -2.49
C ILE A 126 1.67 -3.60 -3.80
N VAL A 127 2.73 -3.03 -4.41
CA VAL A 127 2.65 -2.32 -5.70
C VAL A 127 2.17 -3.25 -6.81
N LEU A 128 2.68 -4.48 -6.86
CA LEU A 128 2.44 -5.44 -7.92
C LEU A 128 1.25 -6.38 -7.67
N ALA A 129 0.86 -6.58 -6.42
CA ALA A 129 -0.21 -7.51 -6.09
C ALA A 129 -1.58 -7.04 -6.62
N GLU A 130 -2.39 -7.98 -7.05
CA GLU A 130 -3.80 -7.77 -7.37
C GLU A 130 -4.60 -7.49 -6.08
N PRO A 131 -5.27 -6.33 -5.93
CA PRO A 131 -6.04 -6.01 -4.72
C PRO A 131 -7.31 -6.85 -4.54
N GLY A 132 -7.74 -7.54 -5.60
CA GLY A 132 -8.96 -8.35 -5.66
C GLY A 132 -10.01 -7.74 -6.59
N SER A 133 -10.23 -8.36 -7.74
CA SER A 133 -11.30 -8.00 -8.67
C SER A 133 -12.56 -8.79 -8.35
N VAL A 134 -13.72 -8.20 -8.62
CA VAL A 134 -15.00 -8.93 -8.58
C VAL A 134 -14.99 -9.92 -9.74
N PRO A 135 -15.34 -11.21 -9.52
CA PRO A 135 -15.44 -12.19 -10.60
C PRO A 135 -16.43 -11.73 -11.67
N GLU A 136 -16.13 -12.07 -12.92
CA GLU A 136 -17.04 -11.79 -14.02
C GLU A 136 -18.37 -12.52 -13.79
N ARG A 137 -19.48 -11.83 -14.03
CA ARG A 137 -20.85 -12.36 -13.84
C ARG A 137 -21.15 -12.82 -12.40
N TRP A 138 -20.47 -12.21 -11.41
CA TRP A 138 -20.83 -12.46 -10.01
C TRP A 138 -22.26 -11.97 -9.76
N GLU A 139 -23.09 -12.85 -9.23
CA GLU A 139 -24.44 -12.55 -8.80
C GLU A 139 -24.59 -12.87 -7.31
N PRO A 140 -25.37 -12.08 -6.57
CA PRO A 140 -25.64 -12.38 -5.16
C PRO A 140 -26.37 -13.73 -5.07
N PRO A 141 -26.15 -14.52 -4.00
CA PRO A 141 -26.92 -15.74 -3.75
C PRO A 141 -28.41 -15.42 -3.82
N GLU A 142 -29.20 -16.37 -4.34
CA GLU A 142 -30.64 -16.29 -4.26
C GLU A 142 -31.01 -16.35 -2.78
N GLU A 143 -31.60 -15.26 -2.28
CA GLU A 143 -32.16 -15.22 -0.93
C GLU A 143 -33.48 -15.99 -0.99
N ASP A 144 -33.71 -16.88 -0.03
CA ASP A 144 -35.01 -17.51 0.12
C ASP A 144 -36.07 -16.41 0.25
N GLU A 145 -37.14 -16.49 -0.55
CA GLU A 145 -38.16 -15.44 -0.66
C GLU A 145 -38.77 -15.09 0.71
N GLU A 146 -38.80 -16.05 1.64
CA GLU A 146 -39.29 -15.93 2.99
C GLU A 146 -38.37 -15.05 3.88
N ILE A 147 -37.05 -15.12 3.66
CA ILE A 147 -36.06 -14.27 4.35
C ILE A 147 -36.05 -12.86 3.74
N ALA A 148 -36.13 -12.76 2.41
CA ALA A 148 -36.13 -11.49 1.69
C ALA A 148 -37.33 -10.60 2.04
N ALA A 149 -38.47 -11.20 2.33
CA ALA A 149 -39.70 -10.47 2.71
C ALA A 149 -39.60 -9.78 4.08
N ASN A 150 -38.72 -10.26 4.97
CA ASN A 150 -38.59 -9.78 6.36
C ASN A 150 -37.37 -8.83 6.55
N ILE A 151 -36.53 -8.62 5.53
CA ILE A 151 -35.39 -7.70 5.61
C ILE A 151 -35.83 -6.29 5.22
N PRO A 152 -35.58 -5.26 6.04
CA PRO A 152 -35.86 -3.88 5.68
C PRO A 152 -35.11 -3.52 4.37
N LYS A 153 -35.78 -2.80 3.47
CA LYS A 153 -35.18 -2.37 2.16
C LYS A 153 -33.85 -1.63 2.30
N SER A 154 -33.57 -1.04 3.46
CA SER A 154 -32.29 -0.39 3.80
C SER A 154 -31.15 -1.39 4.05
N GLU A 155 -31.46 -2.64 4.38
CA GLU A 155 -30.49 -3.72 4.64
C GLU A 155 -30.37 -4.71 3.48
N SER A 156 -31.04 -4.49 2.36
CA SER A 156 -30.92 -5.33 1.18
C SER A 156 -29.45 -5.42 0.76
N LYS A 157 -28.86 -6.60 0.91
CA LYS A 157 -27.46 -6.92 0.57
C LYS A 157 -27.16 -6.80 -0.92
N ARG A 158 -28.17 -6.59 -1.77
CA ARG A 158 -28.06 -6.52 -3.22
C ARG A 158 -27.64 -5.11 -3.69
N ARG A 159 -26.34 -4.85 -3.75
CA ARG A 159 -25.81 -3.56 -4.20
C ARG A 159 -25.28 -3.65 -5.63
N VAL A 160 -25.61 -2.68 -6.48
CA VAL A 160 -25.14 -2.57 -7.87
C VAL A 160 -24.14 -1.42 -8.00
N CYS A 161 -23.10 -1.62 -8.76
CA CYS A 161 -22.20 -0.56 -9.18
C CYS A 161 -22.75 0.13 -10.42
N LYS A 162 -23.12 1.42 -10.30
CA LYS A 162 -23.64 2.21 -11.42
C LYS A 162 -22.60 2.43 -12.55
N LYS A 163 -21.30 2.40 -12.22
CA LYS A 163 -20.21 2.60 -13.19
C LYS A 163 -19.84 1.31 -13.92
N CYS A 164 -19.82 0.18 -13.22
CA CYS A 164 -19.50 -1.12 -13.82
C CYS A 164 -20.75 -1.84 -14.35
N ILE A 165 -21.97 -1.37 -13.99
CA ILE A 165 -23.25 -2.00 -14.33
C ILE A 165 -23.27 -3.48 -13.89
N ALA A 166 -22.74 -3.75 -12.69
CA ALA A 166 -22.56 -5.10 -12.14
C ALA A 166 -22.87 -5.15 -10.65
N TRP A 167 -23.26 -6.30 -10.16
CA TRP A 167 -23.49 -6.54 -8.74
C TRP A 167 -22.19 -6.38 -7.93
N LYS A 168 -22.33 -5.90 -6.70
CA LYS A 168 -21.22 -5.72 -5.76
C LYS A 168 -21.32 -6.73 -4.62
N PRO A 169 -20.31 -7.59 -4.42
CA PRO A 169 -20.15 -8.33 -3.18
C PRO A 169 -20.05 -7.40 -1.95
N GLU A 170 -20.21 -7.98 -0.76
CA GLU A 170 -20.05 -7.23 0.48
C GLU A 170 -18.68 -6.54 0.56
N ARG A 171 -18.65 -5.37 1.17
CA ARG A 171 -17.44 -4.53 1.34
C ARG A 171 -16.72 -4.20 0.02
N THR A 172 -17.39 -4.36 -1.14
CA THR A 172 -16.84 -3.99 -2.44
C THR A 172 -17.12 -2.54 -2.76
N HIS A 173 -16.09 -1.80 -3.15
CA HIS A 173 -16.21 -0.40 -3.59
C HIS A 173 -15.60 -0.20 -4.98
N HIS A 174 -16.16 0.78 -5.74
CA HIS A 174 -15.62 1.17 -7.03
C HIS A 174 -14.52 2.20 -6.83
N CYS A 175 -13.31 1.88 -7.27
CA CYS A 175 -12.22 2.83 -7.30
C CYS A 175 -12.31 3.71 -8.56
N SER A 176 -12.41 5.02 -8.38
CA SER A 176 -12.46 5.97 -9.51
C SER A 176 -11.11 6.13 -10.22
N VAL A 177 -9.99 5.84 -9.55
CA VAL A 177 -8.65 5.88 -10.13
C VAL A 177 -8.37 4.63 -10.96
N CYS A 178 -8.68 3.44 -10.40
CA CYS A 178 -8.49 2.16 -11.10
C CYS A 178 -9.63 1.81 -12.06
N GLN A 179 -10.74 2.59 -12.08
CA GLN A 179 -11.94 2.41 -12.92
C GLN A 179 -12.58 1.02 -12.82
N ARG A 180 -12.51 0.40 -11.63
CA ARG A 180 -13.06 -0.95 -11.37
C ARG A 180 -13.52 -1.12 -9.93
N CYS A 181 -14.36 -2.13 -9.69
CA CYS A 181 -14.72 -2.56 -8.36
C CYS A 181 -13.61 -3.44 -7.76
N VAL A 182 -13.31 -3.19 -6.48
CA VAL A 182 -12.29 -3.92 -5.71
C VAL A 182 -12.96 -4.57 -4.50
N LEU A 183 -12.69 -5.87 -4.31
CA LEU A 183 -13.20 -6.67 -3.19
C LEU A 183 -12.62 -6.18 -1.87
N ARG A 184 -13.49 -6.03 -0.84
CA ARG A 184 -13.10 -5.53 0.49
C ARG A 184 -12.13 -4.36 0.38
N MET A 185 -12.48 -3.39 -0.47
CA MET A 185 -11.64 -2.23 -0.73
C MET A 185 -11.51 -1.39 0.54
N ASP A 186 -10.28 -1.20 0.98
CA ASP A 186 -9.93 -0.25 2.03
C ASP A 186 -9.79 1.16 1.41
N HIS A 187 -8.76 1.39 0.62
CA HIS A 187 -8.54 2.66 -0.08
C HIS A 187 -7.72 2.46 -1.37
N HIS A 188 -7.64 3.53 -2.19
CA HIS A 188 -6.61 3.64 -3.23
C HIS A 188 -5.39 4.35 -2.64
N CYS A 189 -4.27 3.66 -2.54
CA CYS A 189 -3.05 4.19 -1.97
C CYS A 189 -2.16 4.80 -3.07
N VAL A 190 -2.00 6.11 -3.03
CA VAL A 190 -1.18 6.85 -4.02
C VAL A 190 0.30 6.49 -3.92
N TRP A 191 0.80 6.18 -2.71
CA TRP A 191 2.19 5.85 -2.45
C TRP A 191 2.65 4.53 -3.10
N VAL A 192 1.72 3.60 -3.27
CA VAL A 192 1.98 2.31 -3.94
C VAL A 192 1.32 2.22 -5.31
N ALA A 193 0.70 3.31 -5.79
CA ALA A 193 -0.01 3.39 -7.06
C ALA A 193 -1.01 2.24 -7.29
N ASN A 194 -1.63 1.71 -6.23
CA ASN A 194 -2.53 0.56 -6.26
C ASN A 194 -3.65 0.71 -5.23
N CYS A 195 -4.75 -0.04 -5.43
CA CYS A 195 -5.74 -0.21 -4.37
C CYS A 195 -5.25 -1.18 -3.30
N VAL A 196 -5.64 -0.92 -2.06
CA VAL A 196 -5.53 -1.86 -0.95
C VAL A 196 -6.89 -2.54 -0.78
N GLY A 197 -6.91 -3.87 -0.82
CA GLY A 197 -8.14 -4.66 -0.78
C GLY A 197 -7.89 -6.11 -0.35
N ALA A 198 -8.87 -6.99 -0.59
CA ALA A 198 -8.93 -8.34 -0.02
C ALA A 198 -7.66 -9.18 -0.21
N ARG A 199 -6.95 -9.04 -1.35
CA ARG A 199 -5.83 -9.94 -1.69
C ARG A 199 -4.45 -9.38 -1.35
N ASN A 200 -4.33 -8.05 -1.17
CA ASN A 200 -3.04 -7.41 -0.91
C ASN A 200 -2.96 -6.65 0.43
N TYR A 201 -4.02 -6.64 1.22
CA TYR A 201 -4.07 -5.99 2.53
C TYR A 201 -2.96 -6.50 3.47
N LYS A 202 -2.65 -7.80 3.43
CA LYS A 202 -1.55 -8.40 4.18
C LYS A 202 -0.19 -7.78 3.83
N PHE A 203 0.09 -7.59 2.54
CA PHE A 203 1.34 -6.96 2.09
C PHE A 203 1.40 -5.49 2.50
N PHE A 204 0.26 -4.80 2.53
CA PHE A 204 0.16 -3.44 3.02
C PHE A 204 0.57 -3.35 4.51
N LEU A 205 0.01 -4.21 5.36
CA LEU A 205 0.39 -4.25 6.78
C LEU A 205 1.86 -4.61 7.00
N GLN A 206 2.40 -5.55 6.21
CA GLN A 206 3.83 -5.89 6.25
C GLN A 206 4.70 -4.69 5.88
N PHE A 207 4.33 -3.96 4.83
CA PHE A 207 5.04 -2.76 4.41
C PHE A 207 5.03 -1.67 5.51
N LEU A 208 3.88 -1.40 6.13
CA LEU A 208 3.79 -0.46 7.24
C LEU A 208 4.70 -0.89 8.42
N ALA A 209 4.65 -2.17 8.80
CA ALA A 209 5.42 -2.69 9.93
C ALA A 209 6.94 -2.64 9.68
N TYR A 210 7.38 -3.12 8.51
CA TYR A 210 8.81 -3.11 8.18
C TYR A 210 9.35 -1.69 8.00
N THR A 211 8.57 -0.80 7.40
CA THR A 211 8.99 0.60 7.26
C THR A 211 9.07 1.29 8.62
N PHE A 212 8.10 1.06 9.52
CA PHE A 212 8.14 1.61 10.87
C PHE A 212 9.39 1.12 11.65
N ILE A 213 9.66 -0.18 11.62
CA ILE A 213 10.84 -0.76 12.31
C ILE A 213 12.12 -0.21 11.68
N GLY A 214 12.21 -0.17 10.34
CA GLY A 214 13.39 0.31 9.64
C GLY A 214 13.67 1.79 9.87
N THR A 215 12.65 2.65 9.80
CA THR A 215 12.82 4.10 10.06
C THR A 215 13.13 4.39 11.52
N THR A 216 12.56 3.63 12.47
CA THR A 216 12.88 3.75 13.89
C THR A 216 14.33 3.33 14.16
N PHE A 217 14.75 2.19 13.59
CA PHE A 217 16.13 1.72 13.71
C PHE A 217 17.12 2.74 13.14
N ASP A 218 16.86 3.24 11.94
CA ASP A 218 17.72 4.22 11.26
C ASP A 218 17.79 5.55 12.05
N ALA A 219 16.67 6.03 12.58
CA ALA A 219 16.65 7.20 13.45
C ALA A 219 17.51 7.00 14.72
N ILE A 220 17.47 5.84 15.34
CA ILE A 220 18.32 5.52 16.48
C ILE A 220 19.81 5.53 16.08
N CYS A 221 20.12 4.93 14.92
CA CYS A 221 21.48 4.89 14.41
C CYS A 221 22.06 6.27 14.10
N LEU A 222 21.26 7.16 13.53
CA LEU A 222 21.69 8.52 13.13
C LEU A 222 21.59 9.57 14.25
N LEU A 223 21.12 9.19 15.44
CA LEU A 223 20.89 10.16 16.54
C LEU A 223 22.17 10.88 17.01
N SER A 224 23.29 10.17 17.07
CA SER A 224 24.58 10.75 17.47
C SER A 224 25.04 11.82 16.46
N ASP A 225 24.94 11.50 15.18
CA ASP A 225 25.33 12.39 14.09
C ASP A 225 24.41 13.61 14.00
N PHE A 226 23.11 13.39 14.25
CA PHE A 226 22.14 14.50 14.37
C PHE A 226 22.50 15.46 15.49
N VAL A 227 22.91 14.98 16.66
CA VAL A 227 23.35 15.84 17.78
C VAL A 227 24.66 16.54 17.45
N GLN A 228 25.59 15.83 16.78
CA GLN A 228 26.87 16.42 16.37
C GLN A 228 26.68 17.56 15.37
N PHE A 229 25.71 17.46 14.45
CA PHE A 229 25.38 18.55 13.52
C PHE A 229 25.17 19.90 14.20
N PHE A 230 24.46 19.93 15.35
CA PHE A 230 24.24 21.18 16.06
C PHE A 230 25.50 21.73 16.72
N LYS A 231 26.40 20.88 17.19
CA LYS A 231 27.69 21.31 17.74
C LYS A 231 28.58 21.90 16.64
N ASP A 232 28.61 21.24 15.46
CA ASP A 232 29.40 21.73 14.33
C ASP A 232 28.88 23.08 13.82
N VAL A 233 27.55 23.31 13.85
CA VAL A 233 26.94 24.63 13.55
C VAL A 233 27.36 25.69 14.57
N GLU A 234 27.29 25.38 15.88
CA GLU A 234 27.69 26.30 16.95
C GLU A 234 29.18 26.67 16.87
N ASP A 235 30.05 25.68 16.61
CA ASP A 235 31.49 25.90 16.47
C ASP A 235 31.82 26.73 15.22
N SER A 236 31.04 26.62 14.14
CA SER A 236 31.24 27.36 12.89
C SER A 236 30.90 28.86 13.02
N GLU A 237 30.12 29.26 14.01
CA GLU A 237 29.80 30.67 14.30
C GLU A 237 30.89 31.40 15.10
N GLN A 238 31.91 30.70 15.60
CA GLN A 238 32.99 31.31 16.35
C GLN A 238 33.96 32.05 15.39
N PRO A 239 34.40 33.29 15.72
CA PRO A 239 35.29 34.03 14.86
C PRO A 239 36.69 33.40 14.84
N GLY A 240 36.98 32.69 13.77
CA GLY A 240 38.29 32.13 13.48
C GLY A 240 39.02 32.89 12.36
N SER A 241 40.28 32.53 12.08
CA SER A 241 41.02 33.01 10.91
C SER A 241 40.28 32.58 9.61
N ASP A 242 40.31 33.44 8.60
CA ASP A 242 39.72 33.14 7.28
C ASP A 242 40.32 31.82 6.74
N PRO A 243 39.51 30.76 6.51
CA PRO A 243 40.03 29.46 6.04
C PRO A 243 40.60 29.57 4.64
N SER A 244 41.64 28.78 4.35
CA SER A 244 42.22 28.66 3.00
C SER A 244 41.15 28.13 1.98
N PRO A 245 41.36 28.34 0.67
CA PRO A 245 40.41 27.81 -0.33
C PRO A 245 40.16 26.31 -0.23
N GLN A 246 41.16 25.52 0.13
CA GLN A 246 41.04 24.07 0.31
C GLN A 246 40.23 23.73 1.54
N GLU A 247 40.50 24.37 2.70
CA GLU A 247 39.70 24.20 3.91
C GLU A 247 38.23 24.59 3.72
N ARG A 248 37.95 25.61 2.90
CA ARG A 248 36.57 26.01 2.56
C ARG A 248 35.85 24.94 1.75
N ASP A 249 36.53 24.26 0.83
CA ASP A 249 35.94 23.19 0.05
C ASP A 249 35.68 21.92 0.89
N GLU A 250 36.62 21.59 1.79
CA GLU A 250 36.45 20.49 2.76
C GLU A 250 35.30 20.77 3.73
N LEU A 251 35.23 21.97 4.30
CA LEU A 251 34.12 22.39 5.17
C LEU A 251 32.77 22.36 4.46
N ARG A 252 32.72 22.78 3.19
CA ARG A 252 31.50 22.73 2.36
C ARG A 252 31.07 21.28 2.11
N GLN A 253 32.01 20.40 1.80
CA GLN A 253 31.71 18.98 1.56
C GLN A 253 31.26 18.29 2.83
N HIS A 254 31.95 18.53 3.95
CA HIS A 254 31.54 18.00 5.26
C HIS A 254 30.17 18.53 5.68
N GLY A 255 29.94 19.84 5.61
CA GLY A 255 28.64 20.44 5.92
C GLY A 255 27.51 19.96 5.04
N GLY A 256 27.79 19.69 3.75
CA GLY A 256 26.81 19.07 2.84
C GLY A 256 26.44 17.64 3.24
N ALA A 257 27.42 16.82 3.62
CA ALA A 257 27.21 15.46 4.10
C ALA A 257 26.39 15.45 5.40
N MET A 258 26.78 16.28 6.37
CA MET A 258 26.07 16.40 7.65
C MET A 258 24.63 16.92 7.50
N THR A 259 24.41 17.85 6.54
CA THR A 259 23.03 18.30 6.21
C THR A 259 22.16 17.14 5.67
N LEU A 260 22.72 16.28 4.84
CA LEU A 260 21.98 15.10 4.33
C LEU A 260 21.65 14.11 5.45
N VAL A 261 22.57 13.88 6.38
CA VAL A 261 22.34 13.04 7.57
C VAL A 261 21.25 13.65 8.46
N PHE A 262 21.31 14.97 8.70
CA PHE A 262 20.27 15.69 9.43
C PHE A 262 18.88 15.51 8.77
N VAL A 263 18.78 15.73 7.46
CA VAL A 263 17.52 15.56 6.72
C VAL A 263 17.03 14.12 6.80
N ALA A 264 17.92 13.13 6.64
CA ALA A 264 17.58 11.71 6.75
C ALA A 264 17.04 11.38 8.15
N PHE A 265 17.67 11.86 9.21
CA PHE A 265 17.19 11.67 10.58
C PHE A 265 15.78 12.24 10.80
N VAL A 266 15.56 13.51 10.43
CA VAL A 266 14.26 14.18 10.59
C VAL A 266 13.17 13.45 9.80
N MET A 267 13.47 13.02 8.58
CA MET A 267 12.54 12.22 7.77
C MET A 267 12.20 10.88 8.42
N ASN A 268 13.20 10.15 8.92
CA ASN A 268 12.97 8.88 9.60
C ASN A 268 12.08 9.03 10.83
N VAL A 269 12.32 10.05 11.67
CA VAL A 269 11.48 10.34 12.84
C VAL A 269 10.04 10.69 12.43
N ALA A 270 9.87 11.54 11.42
CA ALA A 270 8.55 11.92 10.91
C ALA A 270 7.77 10.74 10.35
N PHE A 271 8.43 9.88 9.55
CA PHE A 271 7.83 8.67 9.03
C PHE A 271 7.49 7.67 10.13
N ALA A 272 8.40 7.42 11.08
CA ALA A 272 8.14 6.51 12.20
C ALA A 272 6.91 6.95 13.01
N ALA A 273 6.81 8.25 13.35
CA ALA A 273 5.67 8.78 14.08
C ALA A 273 4.34 8.65 13.29
N SER A 274 4.37 8.97 11.99
CA SER A 274 3.20 8.84 11.11
C SER A 274 2.76 7.37 10.96
N LEU A 275 3.71 6.47 10.71
CA LEU A 275 3.45 5.04 10.53
C LEU A 275 2.91 4.39 11.81
N LEU A 276 3.39 4.81 12.98
CA LEU A 276 2.84 4.34 14.27
C LEU A 276 1.34 4.62 14.37
N GLY A 277 0.91 5.85 14.01
CA GLY A 277 -0.51 6.19 13.95
C GLY A 277 -1.31 5.30 12.99
N PHE A 278 -0.77 5.03 11.79
CA PHE A 278 -1.39 4.13 10.82
C PHE A 278 -1.47 2.69 11.32
N ILE A 279 -0.40 2.17 11.92
CA ILE A 279 -0.36 0.80 12.47
C ILE A 279 -1.39 0.64 13.58
N VAL A 280 -1.51 1.59 14.50
CA VAL A 280 -2.50 1.58 15.58
C VAL A 280 -3.92 1.61 14.99
N MET A 281 -4.18 2.49 14.02
CA MET A 281 -5.48 2.57 13.36
C MET A 281 -5.85 1.26 12.67
N HIS A 282 -4.98 0.71 11.81
CA HIS A 282 -5.24 -0.55 11.11
C HIS A 282 -5.29 -1.76 12.05
N GLY A 283 -4.49 -1.76 13.13
CA GLY A 283 -4.56 -2.78 14.17
C GLY A 283 -5.94 -2.82 14.82
N ASN A 284 -6.49 -1.65 15.18
CA ASN A 284 -7.84 -1.55 15.73
C ASN A 284 -8.91 -2.02 14.73
N LEU A 285 -8.78 -1.68 13.43
CA LEU A 285 -9.70 -2.15 12.39
C LEU A 285 -9.67 -3.68 12.23
N VAL A 286 -8.50 -4.28 12.26
CA VAL A 286 -8.33 -5.74 12.18
C VAL A 286 -8.95 -6.42 13.41
N LEU A 287 -8.69 -5.91 14.62
CA LEU A 287 -9.26 -6.44 15.86
C LEU A 287 -10.78 -6.29 15.93
N ALA A 288 -11.32 -5.20 15.39
CA ALA A 288 -12.78 -4.98 15.30
C ALA A 288 -13.44 -5.77 14.15
N ASN A 289 -12.69 -6.54 13.39
CA ASN A 289 -13.17 -7.32 12.24
C ASN A 289 -13.93 -6.46 11.19
N MET A 290 -13.52 -5.20 11.06
CA MET A 290 -14.09 -4.22 10.12
C MET A 290 -13.37 -4.22 8.76
#